data_8b22398bdb27bc89f04e5962213e1d0b
#
_entry.id   8b22398bdb27bc89f04e5962213e1d0b
#
_cell.length_a   1.000
_cell.length_b   1.000
_cell.length_c   1.000
_cell.angle_alpha   90.00
_cell.angle_beta   90.00
_cell.angle_gamma   90.00
#
_symmetry.space_group_name_H-M   'P 1'
#
loop_
_entity.id
_entity.type
_entity.pdbx_description
1 polymer ?
#
loop_
_entity_poly.entity_id
_entity_poly.type
_entity_poly.pdbx_seq_one_letter_code
_entity_poly.pdbx_strand_id
1 'polypeptide(L)'
;MRVGLFLAYWPWFTVAEQVDLAVLADELGLDSVWISEAWGQDAVSVLGLLTGKTERVALGSGLMQIPARQPAAAAMAAASLDVLSNGRFRLGLGVSGPQVSEGWYGVPFARPLARTREYVEIVRAALSRELLEHAGSEWTIPLDESHGGTGYGKPLKLLAKPVQERIPIYLGAIGPRAVVQAGEIADGWLPFLLNPDQPELLMDGLRAGASRAGRSLAEIDIAPVVPVAVHEDLAEARHQVRPWLAFYLGAMGAKDKNFYVQLAGRYGHEASAVACQEAMLAGDRMGAAMALSDELIDAAAICATPAGLDARLAAYAAVGADTLVAIPAGDKPAVVRALAAAAGGTGG
;
A
#
# COMPACT_ATOMS: atom_id res chain seq x y z
N MET A 1 -1.52 -7.78 -17.41
CA MET A 1 -1.42 -7.22 -16.02
C MET A 1 -0.84 -5.82 -16.15
N ARG A 2 -1.44 -4.82 -15.49
CA ARG A 2 -0.91 -3.45 -15.42
C ARG A 2 0.31 -3.39 -14.51
N VAL A 3 1.17 -2.38 -14.68
CA VAL A 3 2.34 -2.15 -13.83
C VAL A 3 2.31 -0.73 -13.31
N GLY A 4 2.48 -0.56 -12.01
CA GLY A 4 2.65 0.70 -11.32
C GLY A 4 3.95 0.73 -10.52
N LEU A 5 4.31 1.89 -9.98
CA LEU A 5 5.46 2.06 -9.09
C LEU A 5 5.02 2.39 -7.68
N PHE A 6 5.76 1.89 -6.71
CA PHE A 6 5.68 2.30 -5.31
C PHE A 6 6.96 3.05 -4.95
N LEU A 7 6.84 4.33 -4.69
CA LEU A 7 7.96 5.17 -4.32
C LEU A 7 7.98 5.32 -2.80
N ALA A 8 8.99 4.68 -2.21
CA ALA A 8 9.14 4.64 -0.77
C ALA A 8 9.51 6.01 -0.19
N TYR A 9 9.34 6.13 1.11
CA TYR A 9 9.68 7.35 1.86
C TYR A 9 11.19 7.51 2.07
N TRP A 10 11.59 8.69 2.50
CA TRP A 10 12.97 9.00 2.85
C TRP A 10 13.45 8.16 4.06
N PRO A 11 14.70 7.74 4.10
CA PRO A 11 15.81 8.06 3.17
C PRO A 11 15.97 7.07 2.00
N TRP A 12 15.03 6.13 1.76
CA TRP A 12 15.14 5.13 0.69
C TRP A 12 15.10 5.74 -0.72
N PHE A 13 14.32 6.81 -0.84
CA PHE A 13 14.22 7.62 -2.05
C PHE A 13 14.39 9.08 -1.66
N THR A 14 15.15 9.84 -2.42
CA THR A 14 15.16 11.30 -2.31
C THR A 14 13.93 11.90 -2.98
N VAL A 15 13.62 13.16 -2.69
CA VAL A 15 12.52 13.88 -3.37
C VAL A 15 12.77 13.95 -4.88
N ALA A 16 14.00 14.21 -5.29
CA ALA A 16 14.37 14.25 -6.72
C ALA A 16 14.12 12.91 -7.40
N GLU A 17 14.59 11.80 -6.80
CA GLU A 17 14.33 10.46 -7.34
C GLU A 17 12.84 10.14 -7.42
N GLN A 18 12.03 10.53 -6.43
CA GLN A 18 10.58 10.32 -6.48
C GLN A 18 9.94 11.06 -7.65
N VAL A 19 10.33 12.31 -7.88
CA VAL A 19 9.85 13.12 -9.02
C VAL A 19 10.32 12.52 -10.35
N ASP A 20 11.61 12.23 -10.48
CA ASP A 20 12.19 11.72 -11.72
C ASP A 20 11.59 10.36 -12.12
N LEU A 21 11.40 9.45 -11.14
CA LEU A 21 10.80 8.14 -11.39
C LEU A 21 9.30 8.25 -11.69
N ALA A 22 8.58 9.18 -11.07
CA ALA A 22 7.17 9.42 -11.38
C ALA A 22 6.99 9.97 -12.79
N VAL A 23 7.84 10.92 -13.21
CA VAL A 23 7.85 11.45 -14.57
C VAL A 23 8.22 10.35 -15.57
N LEU A 24 9.26 9.56 -15.28
CA LEU A 24 9.63 8.42 -16.13
C LEU A 24 8.48 7.41 -16.28
N ALA A 25 7.78 7.10 -15.19
CA ALA A 25 6.60 6.21 -15.22
C ALA A 25 5.49 6.77 -16.12
N ASP A 26 5.24 8.08 -16.02
CA ASP A 26 4.26 8.79 -16.85
C ASP A 26 4.63 8.76 -18.33
N GLU A 27 5.89 9.05 -18.65
CA GLU A 27 6.43 9.02 -20.02
C GLU A 27 6.35 7.63 -20.65
N LEU A 28 6.63 6.59 -19.87
CA LEU A 28 6.60 5.19 -20.31
C LEU A 28 5.19 4.58 -20.33
N GLY A 29 4.18 5.30 -19.83
CA GLY A 29 2.78 4.84 -19.84
C GLY A 29 2.49 3.77 -18.80
N LEU A 30 3.19 3.76 -17.66
CA LEU A 30 2.84 2.90 -16.53
C LEU A 30 1.47 3.30 -15.95
N ASP A 31 0.80 2.36 -15.28
CA ASP A 31 -0.57 2.55 -14.77
C ASP A 31 -0.65 3.55 -13.62
N SER A 32 0.25 3.46 -12.66
CA SER A 32 0.13 4.21 -11.41
C SER A 32 1.47 4.46 -10.71
N VAL A 33 1.51 5.52 -9.90
CA VAL A 33 2.59 5.83 -8.95
C VAL A 33 1.98 5.98 -7.57
N TRP A 34 2.50 5.21 -6.61
CA TRP A 34 2.04 5.17 -5.23
C TRP A 34 3.09 5.75 -4.31
N ILE A 35 2.69 6.70 -3.46
CA ILE A 35 3.56 7.35 -2.48
C ILE A 35 3.30 6.80 -1.10
N SER A 36 4.35 6.26 -0.48
CA SER A 36 4.28 5.73 0.88
C SER A 36 4.18 6.83 1.93
N GLU A 37 3.54 6.51 3.04
CA GLU A 37 3.51 7.31 4.25
C GLU A 37 3.91 6.46 5.46
N ALA A 38 4.85 6.97 6.23
CA ALA A 38 5.22 6.45 7.55
C ALA A 38 5.62 7.67 8.41
N TRP A 39 6.49 7.50 9.39
CA TRP A 39 7.09 8.65 10.10
C TRP A 39 8.25 9.31 9.31
N GLY A 40 8.31 9.11 7.99
CA GLY A 40 9.34 9.65 7.10
C GLY A 40 8.87 10.85 6.28
N GLN A 41 7.70 10.77 5.63
CA GLN A 41 7.14 11.84 4.80
C GLN A 41 5.61 11.83 4.86
N ASP A 42 5.00 12.99 4.60
CA ASP A 42 3.57 13.13 4.38
C ASP A 42 3.23 12.83 2.91
N ALA A 43 2.40 11.81 2.68
CA ALA A 43 2.06 11.39 1.32
C ALA A 43 1.27 12.45 0.53
N VAL A 44 0.41 13.21 1.20
CA VAL A 44 -0.42 14.25 0.56
C VAL A 44 0.43 15.35 -0.05
N SER A 45 1.48 15.79 0.66
CA SER A 45 2.41 16.83 0.19
C SER A 45 3.18 16.37 -1.05
N VAL A 46 3.70 15.13 -1.04
CA VAL A 46 4.44 14.59 -2.19
C VAL A 46 3.50 14.34 -3.37
N LEU A 47 2.33 13.77 -3.13
CA LEU A 47 1.32 13.57 -4.17
C LEU A 47 0.88 14.90 -4.80
N GLY A 48 0.68 15.95 -3.98
CA GLY A 48 0.38 17.29 -4.47
C GLY A 48 1.47 17.85 -5.41
N LEU A 49 2.74 17.60 -5.11
CA LEU A 49 3.84 17.94 -6.02
C LEU A 49 3.74 17.15 -7.34
N LEU A 50 3.48 15.85 -7.27
CA LEU A 50 3.43 14.98 -8.45
C LEU A 50 2.24 15.25 -9.36
N THR A 51 1.12 15.80 -8.86
CA THR A 51 -0.01 16.20 -9.72
C THR A 51 0.39 17.21 -10.78
N GLY A 52 1.33 18.11 -10.45
CA GLY A 52 1.86 19.10 -11.40
C GLY A 52 3.07 18.64 -12.21
N LYS A 53 3.52 17.40 -12.05
CA LYS A 53 4.68 16.82 -12.74
C LYS A 53 4.32 15.67 -13.68
N THR A 54 3.09 15.15 -13.58
CA THR A 54 2.61 14.00 -14.36
C THR A 54 1.26 14.33 -15.00
N GLU A 55 0.94 13.71 -16.15
CA GLU A 55 -0.26 14.01 -16.92
C GLU A 55 -1.19 12.80 -17.08
N ARG A 56 -0.66 11.58 -17.09
CA ARG A 56 -1.38 10.34 -17.44
C ARG A 56 -1.46 9.34 -16.31
N VAL A 57 -0.33 9.09 -15.64
CA VAL A 57 -0.21 8.07 -14.61
C VAL A 57 -1.17 8.35 -13.43
N ALA A 58 -1.87 7.34 -12.96
CA ALA A 58 -2.66 7.47 -11.74
C ALA A 58 -1.76 7.69 -10.52
N LEU A 59 -2.20 8.51 -9.58
CA LEU A 59 -1.45 8.84 -8.36
C LEU A 59 -2.18 8.24 -7.16
N GLY A 60 -1.47 7.47 -6.34
CA GLY A 60 -2.06 6.80 -5.20
C GLY A 60 -1.31 7.02 -3.89
N SER A 61 -2.02 7.04 -2.77
CA SER A 61 -1.39 6.92 -1.46
C SER A 61 -1.12 5.46 -1.12
N GLY A 62 0.09 5.13 -0.82
CA GLY A 62 0.50 3.75 -0.52
C GLY A 62 1.21 3.57 0.83
N LEU A 63 0.57 3.79 1.97
CA LEU A 63 -0.81 4.08 2.28
C LEU A 63 -0.91 5.34 3.13
N MET A 64 -1.97 6.11 2.96
CA MET A 64 -2.31 7.15 3.93
C MET A 64 -2.73 6.50 5.25
N GLN A 65 -2.13 6.92 6.36
CA GLN A 65 -2.32 6.26 7.65
C GLN A 65 -3.60 6.75 8.35
N ILE A 66 -4.50 5.81 8.68
CA ILE A 66 -5.76 6.09 9.39
C ILE A 66 -5.54 6.84 10.72
N PRO A 67 -4.55 6.49 11.58
CA PRO A 67 -4.34 7.24 12.83
C PRO A 67 -3.80 8.66 12.63
N ALA A 68 -3.24 8.98 11.45
CA ALA A 68 -2.66 10.29 11.18
C ALA A 68 -3.70 11.40 10.94
N ARG A 69 -4.90 11.06 10.49
CA ARG A 69 -5.92 12.03 10.05
C ARG A 69 -7.32 11.61 10.45
N GLN A 70 -8.16 12.59 10.74
CA GLN A 70 -9.60 12.34 10.86
C GLN A 70 -10.18 11.97 9.48
N PRO A 71 -11.21 11.10 9.40
CA PRO A 71 -11.73 10.62 8.12
C PRO A 71 -12.25 11.73 7.20
N ALA A 72 -12.88 12.77 7.74
CA ALA A 72 -13.30 13.93 6.97
C ALA A 72 -12.11 14.70 6.37
N ALA A 73 -10.99 14.82 7.09
CA ALA A 73 -9.77 15.44 6.59
C ALA A 73 -9.12 14.60 5.48
N ALA A 74 -9.15 13.27 5.58
CA ALA A 74 -8.68 12.38 4.51
C ALA A 74 -9.56 12.50 3.26
N ALA A 75 -10.87 12.62 3.41
CA ALA A 75 -11.78 12.89 2.29
C ALA A 75 -11.49 14.23 1.61
N MET A 76 -11.19 15.28 2.39
CA MET A 76 -10.78 16.58 1.85
C MET A 76 -9.47 16.47 1.06
N ALA A 77 -8.48 15.78 1.60
CA ALA A 77 -7.20 15.56 0.92
C ALA A 77 -7.40 14.76 -0.38
N ALA A 78 -8.18 13.68 -0.34
CA ALA A 78 -8.50 12.87 -1.50
C ALA A 78 -9.21 13.68 -2.60
N ALA A 79 -10.22 14.46 -2.24
CA ALA A 79 -10.92 15.33 -3.19
C ALA A 79 -10.00 16.40 -3.81
N SER A 80 -9.11 16.97 -3.00
CA SER A 80 -8.13 17.96 -3.50
C SER A 80 -7.14 17.33 -4.47
N LEU A 81 -6.58 16.18 -4.13
CA LEU A 81 -5.65 15.44 -5.01
C LEU A 81 -6.35 14.97 -6.30
N ASP A 82 -7.60 14.59 -6.20
CA ASP A 82 -8.40 14.21 -7.37
C ASP A 82 -8.59 15.38 -8.34
N VAL A 83 -8.96 16.55 -7.83
CA VAL A 83 -9.08 17.78 -8.62
C VAL A 83 -7.73 18.19 -9.22
N LEU A 84 -6.67 18.21 -8.43
CA LEU A 84 -5.33 18.61 -8.87
C LEU A 84 -4.76 17.66 -9.93
N SER A 85 -5.07 16.37 -9.84
CA SER A 85 -4.63 15.36 -10.80
C SER A 85 -5.58 15.18 -12.00
N ASN A 86 -6.67 15.95 -12.07
CA ASN A 86 -7.70 15.80 -13.09
C ASN A 86 -8.31 14.38 -13.13
N GLY A 87 -8.72 13.87 -11.97
CA GLY A 87 -9.43 12.58 -11.85
C GLY A 87 -8.53 11.34 -11.88
N ARG A 88 -7.23 11.47 -11.54
CA ARG A 88 -6.28 10.35 -11.53
C ARG A 88 -5.94 9.82 -10.14
N PHE A 89 -6.57 10.34 -9.08
CA PHE A 89 -6.21 9.97 -7.72
C PHE A 89 -6.84 8.64 -7.28
N ARG A 90 -6.09 7.84 -6.54
CA ARG A 90 -6.49 6.60 -5.86
C ARG A 90 -6.15 6.69 -4.38
N LEU A 91 -7.13 6.48 -3.50
CA LEU A 91 -6.94 6.61 -2.05
C LEU A 91 -6.59 5.26 -1.42
N GLY A 92 -5.33 5.04 -1.11
CA GLY A 92 -4.90 3.89 -0.32
C GLY A 92 -4.84 4.21 1.16
N LEU A 93 -5.46 3.36 1.99
CA LEU A 93 -5.59 3.52 3.44
C LEU A 93 -4.99 2.33 4.18
N GLY A 94 -4.35 2.60 5.33
CA GLY A 94 -3.78 1.58 6.19
C GLY A 94 -3.90 1.90 7.68
N VAL A 95 -4.05 0.84 8.48
CA VAL A 95 -4.18 0.97 9.95
C VAL A 95 -2.87 1.32 10.65
N SER A 96 -1.73 1.20 9.96
CA SER A 96 -0.40 1.26 10.56
C SER A 96 -0.17 0.13 11.59
N GLY A 97 0.70 0.35 12.56
CA GLY A 97 0.97 -0.58 13.67
C GLY A 97 0.90 0.13 15.02
N PRO A 98 0.88 -0.62 16.14
CA PRO A 98 0.79 -0.03 17.48
C PRO A 98 1.92 0.95 17.78
N GLN A 99 3.16 0.68 17.34
CA GLN A 99 4.30 1.57 17.57
C GLN A 99 4.10 2.94 16.92
N VAL A 100 3.55 2.98 15.71
CA VAL A 100 3.32 4.23 14.98
C VAL A 100 2.04 4.91 15.48
N SER A 101 0.95 4.15 15.63
CA SER A 101 -0.32 4.71 16.09
C SER A 101 -0.20 5.33 17.49
N GLU A 102 0.37 4.57 18.43
CA GLU A 102 0.49 4.99 19.83
C GLU A 102 1.75 5.82 20.09
N GLY A 103 2.89 5.42 19.50
CA GLY A 103 4.19 6.05 19.75
C GLY A 103 4.43 7.33 18.97
N TRP A 104 3.88 7.47 17.76
CA TRP A 104 4.08 8.65 16.93
C TRP A 104 2.86 9.58 16.93
N TYR A 105 1.66 9.03 16.77
CA TYR A 105 0.42 9.81 16.67
C TYR A 105 -0.31 9.98 18.01
N GLY A 106 0.04 9.21 19.05
CA GLY A 106 -0.69 9.24 20.33
C GLY A 106 -2.13 8.71 20.25
N VAL A 107 -2.43 7.90 19.25
CA VAL A 107 -3.75 7.34 18.98
C VAL A 107 -3.77 5.86 19.37
N PRO A 108 -4.71 5.41 20.23
CA PRO A 108 -4.79 4.01 20.62
C PRO A 108 -4.94 3.07 19.42
N PHE A 109 -4.15 1.99 19.38
CA PHE A 109 -4.26 0.91 18.39
C PHE A 109 -5.29 -0.13 18.86
N ALA A 110 -6.51 0.34 19.09
CA ALA A 110 -7.64 -0.51 19.52
C ALA A 110 -8.62 -0.71 18.36
N ARG A 111 -9.23 -1.89 18.29
CA ARG A 111 -10.28 -2.24 17.33
C ARG A 111 -9.99 -1.83 15.87
N PRO A 112 -8.80 -2.14 15.31
CA PRO A 112 -8.37 -1.59 14.01
C PRO A 112 -9.33 -1.94 12.86
N LEU A 113 -10.01 -3.08 12.91
CA LEU A 113 -10.98 -3.46 11.89
C LEU A 113 -12.26 -2.62 11.95
N ALA A 114 -12.83 -2.39 13.14
CA ALA A 114 -14.00 -1.52 13.30
C ALA A 114 -13.65 -0.09 12.85
N ARG A 115 -12.50 0.41 13.30
CA ARG A 115 -11.97 1.72 12.91
C ARG A 115 -11.80 1.86 11.40
N THR A 116 -11.22 0.86 10.72
CA THR A 116 -11.08 0.91 9.26
C THR A 116 -12.43 0.96 8.56
N ARG A 117 -13.40 0.17 9.00
CA ARG A 117 -14.74 0.13 8.39
C ARG A 117 -15.43 1.48 8.49
N GLU A 118 -15.56 2.01 9.70
CA GLU A 118 -16.19 3.32 9.93
C GLU A 118 -15.44 4.45 9.20
N TYR A 119 -14.10 4.39 9.17
CA TYR A 119 -13.30 5.37 8.45
C TYR A 119 -13.62 5.37 6.95
N VAL A 120 -13.69 4.21 6.31
CA VAL A 120 -14.05 4.08 4.89
C VAL A 120 -15.49 4.55 4.63
N GLU A 121 -16.44 4.21 5.50
CA GLU A 121 -17.83 4.66 5.41
C GLU A 121 -17.94 6.19 5.47
N ILE A 122 -17.26 6.82 6.45
CA ILE A 122 -17.24 8.28 6.59
C ILE A 122 -16.57 8.96 5.40
N VAL A 123 -15.44 8.42 4.92
CA VAL A 123 -14.75 8.96 3.73
C VAL A 123 -15.66 8.89 2.50
N ARG A 124 -16.34 7.76 2.28
CA ARG A 124 -17.28 7.61 1.15
C ARG A 124 -18.44 8.59 1.24
N ALA A 125 -19.07 8.73 2.42
CA ALA A 125 -20.16 9.67 2.64
C ALA A 125 -19.71 11.13 2.43
N ALA A 126 -18.52 11.49 2.89
CA ALA A 126 -17.97 12.83 2.65
C ALA A 126 -17.68 13.07 1.15
N LEU A 127 -17.09 12.10 0.43
CA LEU A 127 -16.77 12.22 -1.00
C LEU A 127 -18.01 12.24 -1.89
N SER A 128 -19.12 11.57 -1.49
CA SER A 128 -20.42 11.68 -2.19
C SER A 128 -21.09 13.05 -2.01
N ARG A 129 -20.48 13.90 -1.16
CA ARG A 129 -20.99 15.25 -0.85
C ARG A 129 -22.39 15.25 -0.23
N GLU A 130 -22.68 14.27 0.58
CA GLU A 130 -23.83 14.28 1.48
C GLU A 130 -23.54 15.13 2.73
N LEU A 131 -24.57 15.49 3.49
CA LEU A 131 -24.38 16.01 4.83
C LEU A 131 -23.74 14.90 5.67
N LEU A 132 -22.56 15.17 6.21
CA LEU A 132 -21.80 14.15 6.92
C LEU A 132 -22.38 13.90 8.31
N GLU A 133 -23.02 12.75 8.45
CA GLU A 133 -23.54 12.23 9.70
C GLU A 133 -23.06 10.77 9.88
N HIS A 134 -22.59 10.45 11.07
CA HIS A 134 -22.14 9.10 11.42
C HIS A 134 -22.31 8.86 12.92
N ALA A 135 -22.89 7.74 13.27
CA ALA A 135 -23.05 7.30 14.67
C ALA A 135 -22.49 5.88 14.80
N GLY A 136 -21.19 5.80 15.03
CA GLY A 136 -20.44 4.55 15.13
C GLY A 136 -19.81 4.33 16.49
N SER A 137 -19.04 3.26 16.61
CA SER A 137 -18.31 2.91 17.83
C SER A 137 -16.96 3.61 17.94
N GLU A 138 -16.43 4.12 16.83
CA GLU A 138 -15.14 4.82 16.72
C GLU A 138 -15.30 6.31 16.48
N TRP A 139 -16.36 6.72 15.80
CA TRP A 139 -16.67 8.13 15.52
C TRP A 139 -18.16 8.43 15.69
N THR A 140 -18.42 9.62 16.24
CA THR A 140 -19.73 10.28 16.22
C THR A 140 -19.55 11.62 15.51
N ILE A 141 -20.25 11.83 14.40
CA ILE A 141 -20.17 13.06 13.57
C ILE A 141 -21.59 13.50 13.19
N PRO A 142 -22.05 14.71 13.55
CA PRO A 142 -21.38 15.69 14.43
C PRO A 142 -21.20 15.16 15.85
N LEU A 143 -20.17 15.65 16.55
CA LEU A 143 -19.95 15.32 17.94
C LEU A 143 -21.03 16.01 18.79
N ASP A 144 -21.82 15.23 19.52
CA ASP A 144 -22.85 15.73 20.43
C ASP A 144 -22.32 15.95 21.86
N GLU A 145 -23.14 16.54 22.73
CA GLU A 145 -22.75 16.84 24.11
C GLU A 145 -22.46 15.59 24.94
N SER A 146 -23.15 14.47 24.67
CA SER A 146 -22.94 13.20 25.40
C SER A 146 -21.59 12.57 25.09
N HIS A 147 -20.99 12.92 23.93
CA HIS A 147 -19.68 12.50 23.48
C HIS A 147 -18.60 13.59 23.66
N GLY A 148 -18.89 14.63 24.45
CA GLY A 148 -17.94 15.70 24.76
C GLY A 148 -17.95 16.87 23.79
N GLY A 149 -18.95 16.97 22.93
CA GLY A 149 -19.20 18.11 22.08
C GLY A 149 -19.75 19.33 22.85
N THR A 150 -19.74 20.48 22.20
CA THR A 150 -20.23 21.76 22.78
C THR A 150 -21.70 22.05 22.47
N GLY A 151 -22.39 21.15 21.74
CA GLY A 151 -23.76 21.37 21.26
C GLY A 151 -23.86 22.24 19.99
N TYR A 152 -22.74 22.81 19.52
CA TYR A 152 -22.72 23.65 18.30
C TYR A 152 -22.36 22.87 17.03
N GLY A 153 -22.03 21.58 17.14
CA GLY A 153 -21.75 20.70 16.00
C GLY A 153 -22.97 20.57 15.09
N LYS A 154 -22.76 20.70 13.79
CA LYS A 154 -23.80 20.46 12.78
C LYS A 154 -23.22 19.69 11.60
N PRO A 155 -24.03 18.88 10.90
CA PRO A 155 -23.60 18.21 9.67
C PRO A 155 -23.07 19.22 8.64
N LEU A 156 -21.90 18.91 8.08
CA LEU A 156 -21.28 19.72 7.03
C LEU A 156 -21.17 18.89 5.75
N LYS A 157 -21.16 19.57 4.62
CA LYS A 157 -21.00 18.98 3.29
C LYS A 157 -19.64 19.37 2.72
N LEU A 158 -18.93 18.43 2.10
CA LEU A 158 -17.67 18.70 1.42
C LEU A 158 -17.88 19.77 0.33
N LEU A 159 -17.11 20.86 0.38
CA LEU A 159 -17.23 21.97 -0.59
C LEU A 159 -16.58 21.59 -1.92
N ALA A 160 -15.41 20.96 -1.89
CA ALA A 160 -14.73 20.46 -3.09
C ALA A 160 -15.61 19.43 -3.81
N LYS A 161 -15.66 19.51 -5.14
CA LYS A 161 -16.29 18.51 -5.98
C LYS A 161 -15.19 17.70 -6.66
N PRO A 162 -15.02 16.41 -6.35
CA PRO A 162 -14.11 15.54 -7.07
C PRO A 162 -14.41 15.51 -8.56
N VAL A 163 -13.41 15.24 -9.38
CA VAL A 163 -13.56 15.02 -10.83
C VAL A 163 -14.14 13.63 -11.07
N GLN A 164 -13.62 12.63 -10.35
CA GLN A 164 -14.15 11.27 -10.40
C GLN A 164 -15.53 11.22 -9.71
N GLU A 165 -16.45 10.48 -10.29
CA GLU A 165 -17.73 10.16 -9.64
C GLU A 165 -17.50 9.38 -8.33
N ARG A 166 -16.50 8.50 -8.34
CA ARG A 166 -16.08 7.68 -7.20
C ARG A 166 -14.56 7.55 -7.18
N ILE A 167 -13.91 8.17 -6.20
CA ILE A 167 -12.48 7.96 -5.95
C ILE A 167 -12.29 6.54 -5.40
N PRO A 168 -11.48 5.67 -6.06
CA PRO A 168 -11.29 4.30 -5.59
C PRO A 168 -10.55 4.28 -4.25
N ILE A 169 -11.02 3.44 -3.32
CA ILE A 169 -10.40 3.24 -2.01
C ILE A 169 -9.70 1.88 -1.97
N TYR A 170 -8.39 1.89 -1.76
CA TYR A 170 -7.56 0.70 -1.59
C TYR A 170 -7.23 0.47 -0.12
N LEU A 171 -7.19 -0.78 0.30
CA LEU A 171 -6.75 -1.14 1.64
C LEU A 171 -5.46 -1.96 1.61
N GLY A 172 -4.48 -1.56 2.42
CA GLY A 172 -3.31 -2.39 2.72
C GLY A 172 -3.64 -3.37 3.84
N ALA A 173 -3.66 -4.65 3.52
CA ALA A 173 -4.03 -5.69 4.47
C ALA A 173 -3.25 -6.98 4.19
N ILE A 174 -2.66 -7.59 5.22
CA ILE A 174 -1.97 -8.89 5.17
C ILE A 174 -2.40 -9.83 6.29
N GLY A 175 -2.97 -9.31 7.38
CA GLY A 175 -3.54 -10.14 8.44
C GLY A 175 -4.85 -10.79 7.98
N PRO A 176 -5.14 -12.06 8.38
CA PRO A 176 -6.25 -12.83 7.83
C PRO A 176 -7.61 -12.12 7.89
N ARG A 177 -7.94 -11.52 9.04
CA ARG A 177 -9.21 -10.78 9.22
C ARG A 177 -9.26 -9.47 8.45
N ALA A 178 -8.11 -8.79 8.30
CA ALA A 178 -8.02 -7.54 7.55
C ALA A 178 -8.15 -7.79 6.04
N VAL A 179 -7.62 -8.91 5.53
CA VAL A 179 -7.78 -9.30 4.12
C VAL A 179 -9.25 -9.60 3.81
N VAL A 180 -9.96 -10.32 4.70
CA VAL A 180 -11.41 -10.52 4.56
C VAL A 180 -12.13 -9.17 4.49
N GLN A 181 -11.81 -8.25 5.39
CA GLN A 181 -12.42 -6.91 5.37
C GLN A 181 -12.10 -6.13 4.08
N ALA A 182 -10.88 -6.24 3.55
CA ALA A 182 -10.55 -5.63 2.26
C ALA A 182 -11.47 -6.15 1.15
N GLY A 183 -11.71 -7.45 1.09
CA GLY A 183 -12.68 -8.05 0.17
C GLY A 183 -14.11 -7.52 0.34
N GLU A 184 -14.51 -7.22 1.59
CA GLU A 184 -15.86 -6.71 1.88
C GLU A 184 -16.07 -5.26 1.42
N ILE A 185 -15.08 -4.36 1.64
CA ILE A 185 -15.33 -2.91 1.59
C ILE A 185 -14.44 -2.11 0.65
N ALA A 186 -13.32 -2.67 0.15
CA ALA A 186 -12.37 -1.91 -0.67
C ALA A 186 -12.70 -2.00 -2.17
N ASP A 187 -12.28 -0.98 -2.95
CA ASP A 187 -12.29 -1.02 -4.41
C ASP A 187 -11.00 -1.62 -4.95
N GLY A 188 -9.94 -1.62 -4.13
CA GLY A 188 -8.68 -2.28 -4.44
C GLY A 188 -7.98 -2.78 -3.18
N TRP A 189 -7.04 -3.68 -3.36
CA TRP A 189 -6.26 -4.28 -2.29
C TRP A 189 -4.77 -4.20 -2.63
N LEU A 190 -3.99 -3.64 -1.69
CA LEU A 190 -2.54 -3.45 -1.80
C LEU A 190 -1.82 -4.38 -0.80
N PRO A 191 -1.73 -5.69 -1.07
CA PRO A 191 -0.97 -6.58 -0.20
C PRO A 191 0.53 -6.37 -0.36
N PHE A 192 1.26 -6.43 0.74
CA PHE A 192 2.70 -6.59 0.75
C PHE A 192 3.06 -8.05 1.06
N LEU A 193 4.11 -8.59 0.47
CA LEU A 193 4.51 -10.00 0.58
C LEU A 193 3.47 -11.01 0.05
N LEU A 194 2.72 -10.69 -0.99
CA LEU A 194 1.93 -11.71 -1.69
C LEU A 194 2.91 -12.66 -2.41
N ASN A 195 2.90 -13.93 -2.01
CA ASN A 195 3.68 -14.96 -2.66
C ASN A 195 2.84 -15.64 -3.76
N PRO A 196 3.23 -15.54 -5.05
CA PRO A 196 2.49 -16.16 -6.14
C PRO A 196 2.56 -17.70 -6.12
N ASP A 197 3.51 -18.31 -5.41
CA ASP A 197 3.62 -19.77 -5.28
C ASP A 197 2.71 -20.33 -4.17
N GLN A 198 2.19 -19.47 -3.26
CA GLN A 198 1.25 -19.82 -2.18
C GLN A 198 0.14 -18.76 -2.03
N PRO A 199 -0.58 -18.42 -3.12
CA PRO A 199 -1.50 -17.29 -3.13
C PRO A 199 -2.71 -17.48 -2.21
N GLU A 200 -3.15 -18.72 -1.99
CA GLU A 200 -4.31 -19.07 -1.17
C GLU A 200 -4.19 -18.56 0.27
N LEU A 201 -2.98 -18.43 0.81
CA LEU A 201 -2.76 -17.91 2.18
C LEU A 201 -3.30 -16.48 2.39
N LEU A 202 -3.43 -15.72 1.32
CA LEU A 202 -4.03 -14.38 1.35
C LEU A 202 -5.30 -14.29 0.49
N MET A 203 -5.29 -14.88 -0.72
CA MET A 203 -6.38 -14.76 -1.68
C MET A 203 -7.69 -15.38 -1.20
N ASP A 204 -7.64 -16.46 -0.41
CA ASP A 204 -8.85 -17.09 0.14
C ASP A 204 -9.59 -16.15 1.11
N GLY A 205 -8.83 -15.37 1.89
CA GLY A 205 -9.41 -14.33 2.74
C GLY A 205 -10.12 -13.25 1.93
N LEU A 206 -9.50 -12.78 0.84
CA LEU A 206 -10.08 -11.77 -0.05
C LEU A 206 -11.37 -12.29 -0.72
N ARG A 207 -11.34 -13.52 -1.26
CA ARG A 207 -12.51 -14.20 -1.84
C ARG A 207 -13.66 -14.34 -0.84
N ALA A 208 -13.35 -14.77 0.38
CA ALA A 208 -14.33 -14.90 1.44
C ALA A 208 -14.98 -13.55 1.80
N GLY A 209 -14.19 -12.48 1.85
CA GLY A 209 -14.69 -11.13 2.11
C GLY A 209 -15.61 -10.62 0.98
N ALA A 210 -15.17 -10.74 -0.27
CA ALA A 210 -15.98 -10.36 -1.43
C ALA A 210 -17.30 -11.13 -1.45
N SER A 211 -17.27 -12.45 -1.26
CA SER A 211 -18.47 -13.30 -1.21
C SER A 211 -19.44 -12.88 -0.10
N ARG A 212 -18.95 -12.56 1.11
CA ARG A 212 -19.80 -12.07 2.22
C ARG A 212 -20.51 -10.76 1.88
N ALA A 213 -19.89 -9.92 1.11
CA ALA A 213 -20.45 -8.65 0.64
C ALA A 213 -21.30 -8.78 -0.65
N GLY A 214 -21.46 -9.99 -1.19
CA GLY A 214 -22.16 -10.24 -2.45
C GLY A 214 -21.44 -9.68 -3.67
N ARG A 215 -20.12 -9.53 -3.59
CA ARG A 215 -19.26 -8.94 -4.63
C ARG A 215 -18.45 -9.99 -5.37
N SER A 216 -18.12 -9.70 -6.63
CA SER A 216 -17.12 -10.44 -7.40
C SER A 216 -15.71 -9.94 -7.12
N LEU A 217 -14.70 -10.81 -7.21
CA LEU A 217 -13.29 -10.39 -7.17
C LEU A 217 -12.94 -9.43 -8.33
N ALA A 218 -13.63 -9.55 -9.46
CA ALA A 218 -13.45 -8.64 -10.60
C ALA A 218 -13.82 -7.16 -10.30
N GLU A 219 -14.47 -6.90 -9.17
CA GLU A 219 -14.76 -5.55 -8.69
C GLU A 219 -13.65 -4.98 -7.80
N ILE A 220 -12.60 -5.75 -7.54
CA ILE A 220 -11.51 -5.39 -6.64
C ILE A 220 -10.20 -5.43 -7.43
N ASP A 221 -9.54 -4.27 -7.58
CA ASP A 221 -8.19 -4.23 -8.17
C ASP A 221 -7.18 -4.88 -7.21
N ILE A 222 -6.69 -6.05 -7.56
CA ILE A 222 -5.68 -6.79 -6.78
C ILE A 222 -4.31 -6.28 -7.20
N ALA A 223 -3.69 -5.44 -6.33
CA ALA A 223 -2.50 -4.68 -6.63
C ALA A 223 -1.36 -4.97 -5.65
N PRO A 224 -0.70 -6.15 -5.73
CA PRO A 224 0.42 -6.47 -4.85
C PRO A 224 1.57 -5.50 -4.99
N VAL A 225 2.10 -5.06 -3.83
CA VAL A 225 3.29 -4.23 -3.72
C VAL A 225 4.50 -5.13 -3.55
N VAL A 226 5.42 -5.10 -4.53
CA VAL A 226 6.51 -6.07 -4.65
C VAL A 226 7.84 -5.37 -4.89
N PRO A 227 8.89 -5.64 -4.08
CA PRO A 227 10.26 -5.22 -4.42
C PRO A 227 10.72 -5.90 -5.71
N VAL A 228 11.31 -5.12 -6.60
CA VAL A 228 11.76 -5.61 -7.91
C VAL A 228 13.20 -5.18 -8.16
N ALA A 229 14.07 -6.15 -8.42
CA ALA A 229 15.42 -5.94 -8.92
C ALA A 229 15.65 -6.75 -10.19
N VAL A 230 16.27 -6.12 -11.17
CA VAL A 230 16.65 -6.76 -12.45
C VAL A 230 18.15 -6.62 -12.63
N HIS A 231 18.85 -7.76 -12.71
CA HIS A 231 20.29 -7.81 -12.88
C HIS A 231 20.69 -9.10 -13.62
N GLU A 232 21.77 -9.10 -14.40
CA GLU A 232 22.25 -10.28 -15.09
C GLU A 232 22.66 -11.41 -14.14
N ASP A 233 23.20 -11.04 -12.97
CA ASP A 233 23.46 -11.96 -11.86
C ASP A 233 22.28 -11.95 -10.88
N LEU A 234 21.64 -13.10 -10.73
CA LEU A 234 20.48 -13.28 -9.85
C LEU A 234 20.83 -13.11 -8.36
N ALA A 235 22.06 -13.44 -7.94
CA ALA A 235 22.51 -13.25 -6.58
C ALA A 235 22.61 -11.72 -6.26
N GLU A 236 23.07 -10.93 -7.21
CA GLU A 236 23.10 -9.48 -7.09
C GLU A 236 21.68 -8.88 -7.07
N ALA A 237 20.76 -9.37 -7.91
CA ALA A 237 19.36 -8.97 -7.86
C ALA A 237 18.76 -9.20 -6.47
N ARG A 238 18.99 -10.36 -5.86
CA ARG A 238 18.55 -10.65 -4.48
C ARG A 238 19.24 -9.73 -3.46
N HIS A 239 20.53 -9.46 -3.63
CA HIS A 239 21.27 -8.55 -2.73
C HIS A 239 20.64 -7.16 -2.70
N GLN A 240 20.19 -6.62 -3.83
CA GLN A 240 19.60 -5.29 -3.95
C GLN A 240 18.25 -5.13 -3.23
N VAL A 241 17.46 -6.19 -3.07
CA VAL A 241 16.17 -6.14 -2.36
C VAL A 241 16.28 -6.42 -0.86
N ARG A 242 17.37 -7.07 -0.40
CA ARG A 242 17.58 -7.46 1.01
C ARG A 242 17.37 -6.32 2.01
N PRO A 243 17.94 -5.12 1.83
CA PRO A 243 17.80 -4.04 2.82
C PRO A 243 16.33 -3.60 3.01
N TRP A 244 15.55 -3.59 1.94
CA TRP A 244 14.12 -3.25 1.99
C TRP A 244 13.31 -4.32 2.74
N LEU A 245 13.49 -5.59 2.38
CA LEU A 245 12.82 -6.69 3.06
C LEU A 245 13.22 -6.79 4.53
N ALA A 246 14.51 -6.62 4.85
CA ALA A 246 14.99 -6.61 6.23
C ALA A 246 14.38 -5.48 7.07
N PHE A 247 14.17 -4.30 6.48
CA PHE A 247 13.50 -3.21 7.17
C PHE A 247 12.05 -3.56 7.53
N TYR A 248 11.30 -4.17 6.61
CA TYR A 248 9.91 -4.56 6.87
C TYR A 248 9.80 -5.73 7.86
N LEU A 249 10.59 -6.77 7.68
CA LEU A 249 10.60 -7.92 8.58
C LEU A 249 11.18 -7.58 9.96
N GLY A 250 12.22 -6.74 10.01
CA GLY A 250 12.94 -6.45 11.23
C GLY A 250 12.45 -5.24 12.03
N ALA A 251 12.08 -4.13 11.33
CA ALA A 251 11.80 -2.86 12.00
C ALA A 251 10.32 -2.44 12.02
N MET A 252 9.49 -2.98 11.12
CA MET A 252 8.10 -2.56 10.95
C MET A 252 7.10 -3.37 11.80
N GLY A 253 7.41 -3.59 13.08
CA GLY A 253 6.53 -4.30 14.00
C GLY A 253 7.15 -4.48 15.38
N ALA A 254 6.34 -4.66 16.42
CA ALA A 254 6.81 -5.04 17.75
C ALA A 254 7.37 -6.47 17.71
N LYS A 255 8.33 -6.77 18.62
CA LYS A 255 8.98 -8.09 18.68
C LYS A 255 7.97 -9.25 18.64
N ASP A 256 6.90 -9.13 19.44
CA ASP A 256 5.90 -10.19 19.58
C ASP A 256 4.64 -9.98 18.71
N LYS A 257 4.61 -8.95 17.87
CA LYS A 257 3.44 -8.57 17.06
C LYS A 257 3.86 -7.96 15.71
N ASN A 258 4.65 -8.73 14.96
CA ASN A 258 5.07 -8.36 13.62
C ASN A 258 4.29 -9.18 12.58
N PHE A 259 3.38 -8.52 11.88
CA PHE A 259 2.53 -9.16 10.86
C PHE A 259 3.34 -9.72 9.67
N TYR A 260 4.48 -9.10 9.34
CA TYR A 260 5.34 -9.53 8.25
C TYR A 260 6.11 -10.80 8.60
N VAL A 261 6.64 -10.89 9.82
CA VAL A 261 7.30 -12.11 10.34
C VAL A 261 6.28 -13.26 10.42
N GLN A 262 5.07 -12.99 10.93
CA GLN A 262 4.00 -13.99 10.99
C GLN A 262 3.61 -14.50 9.60
N LEU A 263 3.55 -13.63 8.60
CA LEU A 263 3.23 -14.02 7.23
C LEU A 263 4.37 -14.83 6.61
N ALA A 264 5.63 -14.41 6.79
CA ALA A 264 6.80 -15.18 6.35
C ALA A 264 6.85 -16.58 6.99
N GLY A 265 6.46 -16.69 8.28
CA GLY A 265 6.32 -17.98 8.96
C GLY A 265 5.23 -18.86 8.34
N ARG A 266 4.10 -18.31 7.92
CA ARG A 266 3.05 -19.04 7.20
C ARG A 266 3.51 -19.54 5.83
N TYR A 267 4.46 -18.88 5.20
CA TYR A 267 5.13 -19.33 3.98
C TYR A 267 6.22 -20.37 4.22
N GLY A 268 6.50 -20.74 5.49
CA GLY A 268 7.53 -21.71 5.83
C GLY A 268 8.92 -21.11 6.09
N HIS A 269 9.04 -19.77 6.16
CA HIS A 269 10.31 -19.06 6.31
C HIS A 269 10.50 -18.41 7.69
N GLU A 270 9.89 -18.96 8.75
CA GLU A 270 9.90 -18.40 10.10
C GLU A 270 11.33 -18.18 10.63
N ALA A 271 12.20 -19.18 10.50
CA ALA A 271 13.57 -19.10 11.03
C ALA A 271 14.36 -17.91 10.45
N SER A 272 14.29 -17.70 9.13
CA SER A 272 14.93 -16.59 8.44
C SER A 272 14.33 -15.22 8.84
N ALA A 273 13.01 -15.13 8.93
CA ALA A 273 12.33 -13.90 9.31
C ALA A 273 12.60 -13.51 10.78
N VAL A 274 12.63 -14.48 11.69
CA VAL A 274 12.96 -14.26 13.12
C VAL A 274 14.41 -13.82 13.27
N ALA A 275 15.36 -14.51 12.61
CA ALA A 275 16.78 -14.13 12.66
C ALA A 275 17.00 -12.69 12.13
N CYS A 276 16.32 -12.32 11.06
CA CYS A 276 16.32 -10.95 10.55
C CYS A 276 15.80 -9.95 11.59
N GLN A 277 14.68 -10.24 12.24
CA GLN A 277 14.11 -9.37 13.27
C GLN A 277 15.03 -9.23 14.49
N GLU A 278 15.61 -10.32 14.97
CA GLU A 278 16.52 -10.31 16.11
C GLU A 278 17.79 -9.47 15.83
N ALA A 279 18.41 -9.64 14.66
CA ALA A 279 19.55 -8.85 14.24
C ALA A 279 19.19 -7.35 14.13
N MET A 280 18.04 -7.03 13.53
CA MET A 280 17.58 -5.65 13.41
C MET A 280 17.34 -5.00 14.78
N LEU A 281 16.70 -5.70 15.71
CA LEU A 281 16.47 -5.23 17.09
C LEU A 281 17.75 -5.06 17.88
N ALA A 282 18.79 -5.85 17.58
CA ALA A 282 20.14 -5.69 18.13
C ALA A 282 20.93 -4.52 17.49
N GLY A 283 20.36 -3.84 16.49
CA GLY A 283 21.01 -2.74 15.77
C GLY A 283 21.92 -3.18 14.61
N ASP A 284 22.03 -4.49 14.36
CA ASP A 284 22.80 -5.05 13.25
C ASP A 284 22.00 -5.10 11.97
N ARG A 285 21.95 -3.98 11.25
CA ARG A 285 21.22 -3.86 9.98
C ARG A 285 21.80 -4.75 8.87
N MET A 286 23.11 -4.93 8.84
CA MET A 286 23.77 -5.78 7.86
C MET A 286 23.48 -7.24 8.14
N GLY A 287 23.63 -7.69 9.38
CA GLY A 287 23.26 -9.04 9.81
C GLY A 287 21.79 -9.33 9.56
N ALA A 288 20.88 -8.37 9.79
CA ALA A 288 19.48 -8.51 9.48
C ALA A 288 19.22 -8.77 7.99
N ALA A 289 19.87 -8.03 7.09
CA ALA A 289 19.75 -8.24 5.65
C ALA A 289 20.34 -9.60 5.23
N MET A 290 21.46 -10.00 5.80
CA MET A 290 22.12 -11.27 5.49
C MET A 290 21.42 -12.51 6.09
N ALA A 291 20.59 -12.34 7.13
CA ALA A 291 19.78 -13.41 7.71
C ALA A 291 18.61 -13.86 6.80
N LEU A 292 18.24 -13.06 5.79
CA LEU A 292 17.19 -13.42 4.85
C LEU A 292 17.71 -14.53 3.90
N SER A 293 17.02 -15.66 3.87
CA SER A 293 17.33 -16.73 2.90
C SER A 293 16.90 -16.32 1.50
N ASP A 294 17.51 -16.92 0.48
CA ASP A 294 17.17 -16.65 -0.91
C ASP A 294 15.73 -17.10 -1.24
N GLU A 295 15.27 -18.19 -0.62
CA GLU A 295 13.89 -18.67 -0.76
C GLU A 295 12.86 -17.68 -0.21
N LEU A 296 13.13 -17.05 0.94
CA LEU A 296 12.26 -16.01 1.48
C LEU A 296 12.26 -14.78 0.57
N ILE A 297 13.41 -14.40 0.03
CA ILE A 297 13.51 -13.27 -0.90
C ILE A 297 12.70 -13.56 -2.16
N ASP A 298 12.86 -14.74 -2.75
CA ASP A 298 12.14 -15.14 -3.98
C ASP A 298 10.62 -15.26 -3.75
N ALA A 299 10.19 -15.61 -2.52
CA ALA A 299 8.77 -15.63 -2.12
C ALA A 299 8.17 -14.23 -1.94
N ALA A 300 9.00 -13.21 -1.65
CA ALA A 300 8.56 -11.87 -1.25
C ALA A 300 8.90 -10.76 -2.26
N ALA A 301 9.71 -11.06 -3.28
CA ALA A 301 10.22 -10.10 -4.26
C ALA A 301 10.34 -10.69 -5.66
N ILE A 302 10.45 -9.83 -6.64
CA ILE A 302 10.87 -10.20 -7.99
C ILE A 302 12.36 -9.90 -8.13
N CYS A 303 13.18 -10.95 -8.07
CA CYS A 303 14.58 -10.92 -8.44
C CYS A 303 14.71 -11.65 -9.77
N ALA A 304 15.11 -10.97 -10.83
CA ALA A 304 15.13 -11.54 -12.15
C ALA A 304 16.32 -11.08 -12.99
N THR A 305 16.73 -11.92 -13.93
CA THR A 305 17.50 -11.44 -15.07
C THR A 305 16.57 -10.72 -16.05
N PRO A 306 17.08 -9.86 -16.95
CA PRO A 306 16.23 -9.22 -17.97
C PRO A 306 15.36 -10.24 -18.73
N ALA A 307 15.92 -11.39 -19.10
CA ALA A 307 15.21 -12.45 -19.81
C ALA A 307 14.17 -13.21 -18.93
N GLY A 308 14.34 -13.18 -17.60
CA GLY A 308 13.47 -13.88 -16.65
C GLY A 308 12.31 -13.03 -16.11
N LEU A 309 12.32 -11.73 -16.35
CA LEU A 309 11.34 -10.79 -15.77
C LEU A 309 9.89 -11.12 -16.18
N ASP A 310 9.65 -11.40 -17.46
CA ASP A 310 8.31 -11.71 -17.97
C ASP A 310 7.68 -12.92 -17.29
N ALA A 311 8.48 -13.97 -17.03
CA ALA A 311 8.00 -15.15 -16.33
C ALA A 311 7.58 -14.84 -14.88
N ARG A 312 8.31 -13.96 -14.19
CA ARG A 312 7.97 -13.54 -12.82
C ARG A 312 6.71 -12.69 -12.81
N LEU A 313 6.55 -11.77 -13.76
CA LEU A 313 5.32 -10.97 -13.91
C LEU A 313 4.11 -11.86 -14.24
N ALA A 314 4.29 -12.85 -15.11
CA ALA A 314 3.25 -13.82 -15.45
C ALA A 314 2.78 -14.63 -14.25
N ALA A 315 3.67 -14.98 -13.31
CA ALA A 315 3.30 -15.69 -12.08
C ALA A 315 2.31 -14.87 -11.22
N TYR A 316 2.53 -13.55 -11.07
CA TYR A 316 1.57 -12.68 -10.37
C TYR A 316 0.25 -12.52 -11.12
N ALA A 317 0.29 -12.41 -12.44
CA ALA A 317 -0.92 -12.37 -13.26
C ALA A 317 -1.75 -13.66 -13.14
N ALA A 318 -1.09 -14.81 -13.11
CA ALA A 318 -1.73 -16.14 -13.01
C ALA A 318 -2.50 -16.33 -11.69
N VAL A 319 -2.10 -15.66 -10.60
CA VAL A 319 -2.79 -15.73 -9.32
C VAL A 319 -3.87 -14.65 -9.15
N GLY A 320 -4.13 -13.88 -10.20
CA GLY A 320 -5.22 -12.88 -10.24
C GLY A 320 -4.81 -11.48 -9.87
N ALA A 321 -3.52 -11.14 -9.90
CA ALA A 321 -3.10 -9.74 -9.77
C ALA A 321 -3.49 -8.95 -11.03
N ASP A 322 -4.22 -7.85 -10.85
CA ASP A 322 -4.61 -6.93 -11.92
C ASP A 322 -3.52 -5.91 -12.22
N THR A 323 -2.86 -5.43 -11.14
CA THR A 323 -1.80 -4.42 -11.20
C THR A 323 -0.62 -4.86 -10.34
N LEU A 324 0.57 -5.01 -10.89
CA LEU A 324 1.78 -5.15 -10.07
C LEU A 324 2.30 -3.75 -9.69
N VAL A 325 2.44 -3.48 -8.41
CA VAL A 325 2.98 -2.21 -7.90
C VAL A 325 4.42 -2.44 -7.44
N ALA A 326 5.38 -2.08 -8.29
CA ALA A 326 6.79 -2.39 -8.10
C ALA A 326 7.51 -1.37 -7.24
N ILE A 327 8.31 -1.84 -6.26
CA ILE A 327 9.32 -1.04 -5.55
C ILE A 327 10.65 -1.26 -6.26
N PRO A 328 11.13 -0.34 -7.11
CA PRO A 328 12.36 -0.55 -7.85
C PRO A 328 13.58 -0.52 -6.90
N ALA A 329 14.45 -1.52 -7.00
CA ALA A 329 15.70 -1.65 -6.26
C ALA A 329 16.91 -1.68 -7.21
N GLY A 330 18.09 -1.34 -6.70
CA GLY A 330 19.30 -1.23 -7.51
C GLY A 330 19.29 -0.02 -8.44
N ASP A 331 19.51 -0.22 -9.73
CA ASP A 331 19.35 0.81 -10.77
C ASP A 331 17.85 1.04 -11.04
N LYS A 332 17.24 1.90 -10.23
CA LYS A 332 15.80 2.15 -10.25
C LYS A 332 15.28 2.58 -11.63
N PRO A 333 15.92 3.53 -12.37
CA PRO A 333 15.49 3.89 -13.73
C PRO A 333 15.56 2.72 -14.72
N ALA A 334 16.59 1.88 -14.65
CA ALA A 334 16.70 0.70 -15.51
C ALA A 334 15.60 -0.32 -15.20
N VAL A 335 15.30 -0.58 -13.91
CA VAL A 335 14.19 -1.44 -13.48
C VAL A 335 12.84 -0.92 -13.99
N VAL A 336 12.58 0.39 -13.90
CA VAL A 336 11.34 1.00 -14.40
C VAL A 336 11.20 0.82 -15.91
N ARG A 337 12.28 0.99 -16.68
CA ARG A 337 12.27 0.76 -18.15
C ARG A 337 12.04 -0.70 -18.50
N ALA A 338 12.68 -1.64 -17.77
CA ALA A 338 12.46 -3.07 -17.97
C ALA A 338 11.00 -3.48 -17.68
N LEU A 339 10.43 -2.97 -16.61
CA LEU A 339 9.01 -3.20 -16.26
C LEU A 339 8.06 -2.65 -17.31
N ALA A 340 8.32 -1.44 -17.83
CA ALA A 340 7.49 -0.84 -18.89
C ALA A 340 7.57 -1.64 -20.19
N ALA A 341 8.75 -2.11 -20.58
CA ALA A 341 8.94 -2.95 -21.75
C ALA A 341 8.17 -4.29 -21.62
N ALA A 342 8.27 -4.94 -20.47
CA ALA A 342 7.56 -6.18 -20.18
C ALA A 342 6.02 -5.99 -20.16
N ALA A 343 5.52 -4.89 -19.61
CA ALA A 343 4.09 -4.56 -19.61
C ALA A 343 3.53 -4.28 -21.02
N GLY A 344 4.31 -3.62 -21.88
CA GLY A 344 3.93 -3.32 -23.27
C GLY A 344 3.93 -4.56 -24.19
N GLY A 345 4.75 -5.57 -23.89
CA GLY A 345 4.80 -6.83 -24.63
C GLY A 345 3.59 -7.75 -24.44
N THR A 346 2.77 -7.53 -23.43
CA THR A 346 1.58 -8.35 -23.14
C THR A 346 0.29 -7.89 -23.83
N GLY A 347 0.35 -6.85 -24.67
CA GLY A 347 -0.78 -6.24 -25.39
C GLY A 347 -0.84 -6.52 -26.89
N GLY A 348 -0.18 -7.62 -27.36
CA GLY A 348 -0.19 -8.06 -28.76
C GLY A 348 -1.14 -9.23 -29.00
#